data_afb21170cd006a0b2e603345b651d07c
#
_entry.id   afb21170cd006a0b2e603345b651d07c
#
_cell.length_a   1.000
_cell.length_b   1.000
_cell.length_c   1.000
_cell.angle_alpha   90.00
_cell.angle_beta   90.00
_cell.angle_gamma   90.00
#
_symmetry.space_group_name_H-M   'P 1'
#
loop_
_entity.id
_entity.type
_entity.pdbx_description
1 polymer ?
#
loop_
_entity_poly.entity_id
_entity_poly.type
_entity_poly.pdbx_seq_one_letter_code
_entity_poly.pdbx_strand_id
1 'polypeptide(L)'
;RVLTGLVDRFGRTLTFRREAAGEFTGEITGVTDGAGRQFRLVLTTQAQRAENARQQAIAAGAKGPDIPDSLPDYTEYGRDNGIRLSAVWLTHDPEYPENLPAAPLVRYDWTPRGELAAVYDRSGTQMRHFTYDDKYRGRMVAHRYAGRPEMRYRYDDTGRVTEQFNPAGLSYTYQYEKNRITITDSL
;
A
#
# COMPACT_ATOMS: atom_id res chain seq x y z
N ARG A 1 -17.44 -7.55 18.12
CA ARG A 1 -18.05 -6.42 17.40
C ARG A 1 -17.13 -5.93 16.30
N VAL A 2 -17.71 -5.49 15.21
CA VAL A 2 -16.97 -4.94 14.07
C VAL A 2 -17.32 -3.46 13.88
N LEU A 3 -16.38 -2.70 13.36
CA LEU A 3 -16.56 -1.30 13.02
C LEU A 3 -17.54 -1.18 11.85
N THR A 4 -18.59 -0.38 12.00
CA THR A 4 -19.62 -0.15 10.99
C THR A 4 -19.59 1.24 10.39
N GLY A 5 -18.84 2.15 10.99
CA GLY A 5 -18.73 3.51 10.50
C GLY A 5 -17.82 4.37 11.37
N LEU A 6 -17.56 5.57 10.87
CA LEU A 6 -16.79 6.61 11.54
C LEU A 6 -17.57 7.91 11.52
N VAL A 7 -17.50 8.67 12.61
CA VAL A 7 -18.06 10.02 12.71
C VAL A 7 -17.00 10.95 13.28
N ASP A 8 -16.72 12.06 12.59
CA ASP A 8 -15.81 13.06 13.14
C ASP A 8 -16.55 14.05 14.05
N ARG A 9 -15.81 14.94 14.70
CA ARG A 9 -16.38 15.94 15.62
C ARG A 9 -17.31 16.97 14.96
N PHE A 10 -17.30 17.04 13.62
CA PHE A 10 -18.17 17.93 12.82
C PHE A 10 -19.41 17.22 12.26
N GLY A 11 -19.65 15.95 12.67
CA GLY A 11 -20.78 15.17 12.20
C GLY A 11 -20.62 14.57 10.80
N ARG A 12 -19.45 14.67 10.19
CA ARG A 12 -19.19 13.99 8.90
C ARG A 12 -19.08 12.48 9.14
N THR A 13 -19.74 11.71 8.30
CA THR A 13 -19.88 10.27 8.52
C THR A 13 -19.28 9.47 7.37
N LEU A 14 -18.74 8.30 7.70
CA LEU A 14 -18.45 7.21 6.79
C LEU A 14 -19.17 5.96 7.29
N THR A 15 -19.92 5.29 6.43
CA THR A 15 -20.59 4.03 6.74
C THR A 15 -19.97 2.92 5.93
N PHE A 16 -19.69 1.79 6.56
CA PHE A 16 -19.01 0.65 5.95
C PHE A 16 -19.97 -0.49 5.66
N ARG A 17 -19.82 -1.10 4.48
CA ARG A 17 -20.47 -2.36 4.12
C ARG A 17 -19.41 -3.45 4.05
N ARG A 18 -19.68 -4.57 4.73
CA ARG A 18 -18.80 -5.73 4.77
C ARG A 18 -19.34 -6.84 3.90
N GLU A 19 -18.43 -7.65 3.34
CA GLU A 19 -18.82 -8.83 2.59
C GLU A 19 -19.45 -9.86 3.52
N ALA A 20 -20.60 -10.40 3.09
CA ALA A 20 -21.36 -11.38 3.87
C ALA A 20 -20.87 -12.81 3.61
N ALA A 21 -20.28 -13.08 2.44
CA ALA A 21 -19.86 -14.42 2.02
C ALA A 21 -18.68 -14.35 1.04
N GLY A 22 -18.03 -15.49 0.81
CA GLY A 22 -16.91 -15.61 -0.11
C GLY A 22 -15.55 -15.43 0.57
N GLU A 23 -14.51 -15.31 -0.22
CA GLU A 23 -13.11 -15.23 0.26
C GLU A 23 -12.81 -13.93 1.02
N PHE A 24 -13.63 -12.89 0.84
CA PHE A 24 -13.47 -11.60 1.54
C PHE A 24 -14.49 -11.40 2.67
N THR A 25 -15.10 -12.47 3.16
CA THR A 25 -16.09 -12.41 4.25
C THR A 25 -15.58 -11.58 5.43
N GLY A 26 -16.38 -10.61 5.88
CA GLY A 26 -16.05 -9.72 6.99
C GLY A 26 -15.19 -8.51 6.62
N GLU A 27 -14.60 -8.49 5.43
CA GLU A 27 -13.81 -7.36 4.96
C GLU A 27 -14.70 -6.21 4.48
N ILE A 28 -14.23 -4.97 4.64
CA ILE A 28 -14.92 -3.78 4.14
C ILE A 28 -14.72 -3.69 2.63
N THR A 29 -15.82 -3.73 1.86
CA THR A 29 -15.80 -3.59 0.40
C THR A 29 -16.66 -2.45 -0.12
N GLY A 30 -17.43 -1.81 0.74
CA GLY A 30 -18.23 -0.64 0.41
C GLY A 30 -18.10 0.45 1.46
N VAL A 31 -18.08 1.70 1.02
CA VAL A 31 -18.07 2.89 1.89
C VAL A 31 -19.08 3.88 1.35
N THR A 32 -19.88 4.47 2.23
CA THR A 32 -20.77 5.58 1.92
C THR A 32 -20.37 6.77 2.78
N ASP A 33 -20.16 7.94 2.17
CA ASP A 33 -19.85 9.16 2.91
C ASP A 33 -21.11 9.94 3.30
N GLY A 34 -20.93 11.02 4.04
CA GLY A 34 -22.04 11.86 4.50
C GLY A 34 -22.79 12.60 3.39
N ALA A 35 -22.21 12.72 2.20
CA ALA A 35 -22.86 13.30 1.03
C ALA A 35 -23.62 12.27 0.17
N GLY A 36 -23.65 11.01 0.62
CA GLY A 36 -24.31 9.92 -0.10
C GLY A 36 -23.50 9.33 -1.25
N ARG A 37 -22.23 9.72 -1.41
CA ARG A 37 -21.34 9.09 -2.39
C ARG A 37 -21.00 7.69 -1.94
N GLN A 38 -20.98 6.75 -2.88
CA GLN A 38 -20.66 5.36 -2.61
C GLN A 38 -19.37 4.97 -3.32
N PHE A 39 -18.53 4.25 -2.58
CA PHE A 39 -17.23 3.78 -3.03
C PHE A 39 -17.16 2.26 -2.91
N ARG A 40 -16.53 1.65 -3.89
CA ARG A 40 -16.21 0.22 -3.84
C ARG A 40 -14.73 0.02 -3.62
N LEU A 41 -14.39 -0.82 -2.63
CA LEU A 41 -13.03 -1.25 -2.34
C LEU A 41 -12.79 -2.59 -3.01
N VAL A 42 -11.81 -2.66 -3.91
CA VAL A 42 -11.40 -3.88 -4.58
C VAL A 42 -10.24 -4.49 -3.81
N LEU A 43 -10.43 -5.72 -3.35
CA LEU A 43 -9.45 -6.46 -2.55
C LEU A 43 -8.80 -7.56 -3.37
N THR A 44 -7.58 -7.93 -3.01
CA THR A 44 -6.88 -9.09 -3.56
C THR A 44 -6.35 -9.98 -2.44
N THR A 45 -6.32 -11.28 -2.69
CA THR A 45 -5.66 -12.26 -1.83
C THR A 45 -4.19 -12.40 -2.21
N GLN A 46 -3.38 -12.94 -1.31
CA GLN A 46 -1.98 -13.27 -1.62
C GLN A 46 -1.88 -14.30 -2.76
N ALA A 47 -2.76 -15.29 -2.79
CA ALA A 47 -2.79 -16.28 -3.85
C ALA A 47 -3.07 -15.68 -5.23
N GLN A 48 -4.00 -14.73 -5.31
CA GLN A 48 -4.30 -14.01 -6.56
C GLN A 48 -3.08 -13.21 -7.03
N ARG A 49 -2.41 -12.48 -6.14
CA ARG A 49 -1.21 -11.70 -6.49
C ARG A 49 -0.06 -12.60 -6.92
N ALA A 50 0.15 -13.71 -6.23
CA ALA A 50 1.17 -14.70 -6.58
C ALA A 50 0.92 -15.28 -7.98
N GLU A 51 -0.32 -15.66 -8.28
CA GLU A 51 -0.68 -16.18 -9.60
C GLU A 51 -0.50 -15.13 -10.70
N ASN A 52 -0.92 -13.90 -10.48
CA ASN A 52 -0.73 -12.80 -11.45
C ASN A 52 0.75 -12.56 -11.74
N ALA A 53 1.60 -12.59 -10.72
CA ALA A 53 3.05 -12.42 -10.88
C ALA A 53 3.67 -13.59 -11.67
N ARG A 54 3.22 -14.83 -11.43
CA ARG A 54 3.65 -16.00 -12.21
C ARG A 54 3.25 -15.88 -13.68
N GLN A 55 2.01 -15.47 -13.96
CA GLN A 55 1.51 -15.29 -15.32
C GLN A 55 2.27 -14.18 -16.07
N GLN A 56 2.54 -13.06 -15.41
CA GLN A 56 3.32 -11.98 -15.99
C GLN A 56 4.76 -12.41 -16.32
N ALA A 57 5.39 -13.18 -15.45
CA ALA A 57 6.73 -13.71 -15.68
C ALA A 57 6.76 -14.68 -16.87
N ILE A 58 5.78 -15.59 -16.98
CA ILE A 58 5.63 -16.51 -18.11
C ILE A 58 5.42 -15.74 -19.42
N ALA A 59 4.55 -14.74 -19.42
CA ALA A 59 4.31 -13.88 -20.59
C ALA A 59 5.57 -13.11 -21.03
N ALA A 60 6.45 -12.78 -20.11
CA ALA A 60 7.75 -12.14 -20.39
C ALA A 60 8.84 -13.13 -20.79
N GLY A 61 8.53 -14.44 -20.91
CA GLY A 61 9.48 -15.48 -21.26
C GLY A 61 10.45 -15.89 -20.14
N ALA A 62 10.14 -15.50 -18.89
CA ALA A 62 10.95 -15.81 -17.72
C ALA A 62 10.34 -16.97 -16.91
N LYS A 63 11.18 -17.71 -16.18
CA LYS A 63 10.70 -18.59 -15.14
C LYS A 63 10.13 -17.75 -14.01
N GLY A 64 8.87 -17.97 -13.65
CA GLY A 64 8.23 -17.22 -12.57
C GLY A 64 9.01 -17.32 -11.26
N PRO A 65 9.07 -16.24 -10.47
CA PRO A 65 9.67 -16.29 -9.15
C PRO A 65 8.89 -17.24 -8.25
N ASP A 66 9.59 -17.83 -7.29
CA ASP A 66 8.96 -18.64 -6.25
C ASP A 66 8.26 -17.69 -5.27
N ILE A 67 6.97 -17.48 -5.49
CA ILE A 67 6.15 -16.58 -4.69
C ILE A 67 5.19 -17.40 -3.84
N PRO A 68 5.18 -17.23 -2.52
CA PRO A 68 4.29 -17.99 -1.66
C PRO A 68 2.82 -17.57 -1.89
N ASP A 69 1.92 -18.56 -1.86
CA ASP A 69 0.46 -18.35 -1.92
C ASP A 69 -0.10 -17.80 -0.59
N SER A 70 0.67 -17.84 0.46
CA SER A 70 0.35 -17.29 1.77
C SER A 70 1.53 -16.51 2.34
N LEU A 71 1.23 -15.51 3.16
CA LEU A 71 2.23 -14.76 3.91
C LEU A 71 2.41 -15.34 5.31
N PRO A 72 3.49 -15.00 6.03
CA PRO A 72 3.62 -15.34 7.44
C PRO A 72 2.38 -14.90 8.22
N ASP A 73 1.89 -15.75 9.11
CA ASP A 73 0.62 -15.55 9.82
C ASP A 73 0.64 -14.36 10.79
N TYR A 74 1.80 -13.93 11.26
CA TYR A 74 1.91 -12.93 12.32
C TYR A 74 2.85 -11.80 11.95
N THR A 75 2.43 -10.57 12.29
CA THR A 75 3.25 -9.36 12.30
C THR A 75 3.26 -8.78 13.71
N GLU A 76 4.06 -7.74 13.95
CA GLU A 76 4.04 -7.03 15.24
C GLU A 76 2.66 -6.39 15.56
N TYR A 77 1.80 -6.22 14.55
CA TYR A 77 0.45 -5.66 14.67
C TYR A 77 -0.65 -6.73 14.68
N GLY A 78 -0.28 -8.01 14.72
CA GLY A 78 -1.22 -9.12 14.72
C GLY A 78 -1.14 -10.01 13.48
N ARG A 79 -2.20 -10.78 13.26
CA ARG A 79 -2.28 -11.74 12.16
C ARG A 79 -2.45 -11.04 10.82
N ASP A 80 -1.63 -11.43 9.83
CA ASP A 80 -1.72 -10.99 8.44
C ASP A 80 -2.41 -12.08 7.61
N ASN A 81 -3.62 -11.80 7.12
CA ASN A 81 -4.37 -12.70 6.25
C ASN A 81 -3.98 -12.56 4.76
N GLY A 82 -3.07 -11.65 4.43
CA GLY A 82 -2.61 -11.41 3.06
C GLY A 82 -3.60 -10.65 2.17
N ILE A 83 -4.76 -10.27 2.67
CA ILE A 83 -5.73 -9.47 1.91
C ILE A 83 -5.25 -8.02 1.85
N ARG A 84 -5.28 -7.44 0.65
CA ARG A 84 -4.81 -6.07 0.39
C ARG A 84 -5.83 -5.29 -0.43
N LEU A 85 -5.92 -4.00 -0.17
CA LEU A 85 -6.69 -3.05 -0.97
C LEU A 85 -5.93 -2.79 -2.29
N SER A 86 -6.58 -3.06 -3.43
CA SER A 86 -5.96 -2.87 -4.76
C SER A 86 -6.52 -1.67 -5.51
N ALA A 87 -7.77 -1.29 -5.28
CA ALA A 87 -8.38 -0.14 -5.94
C ALA A 87 -9.56 0.41 -5.15
N VAL A 88 -9.84 1.68 -5.34
CA VAL A 88 -11.05 2.34 -4.83
C VAL A 88 -11.77 2.97 -6.00
N TRP A 89 -13.05 2.60 -6.18
CA TRP A 89 -13.93 3.13 -7.22
C TRP A 89 -15.00 4.01 -6.61
N LEU A 90 -15.29 5.13 -7.27
CA LEU A 90 -16.54 5.88 -7.04
C LEU A 90 -17.63 5.21 -7.87
N THR A 91 -18.63 4.63 -7.21
CA THR A 91 -19.71 3.86 -7.88
C THR A 91 -21.04 4.59 -7.90
N HIS A 92 -21.22 5.58 -7.05
CA HIS A 92 -22.42 6.40 -7.01
C HIS A 92 -22.10 7.80 -6.48
N ASP A 93 -22.63 8.82 -7.15
CA ASP A 93 -22.56 10.22 -6.72
C ASP A 93 -23.94 10.83 -6.92
N PRO A 94 -24.68 11.19 -5.86
CA PRO A 94 -26.02 11.77 -5.99
C PRO A 94 -26.05 13.10 -6.76
N GLU A 95 -24.96 13.87 -6.71
CA GLU A 95 -24.84 15.14 -7.40
C GLU A 95 -24.55 14.97 -8.89
N TYR A 96 -23.79 13.91 -9.26
CA TYR A 96 -23.39 13.63 -10.64
C TYR A 96 -23.62 12.15 -10.99
N PRO A 97 -24.88 11.67 -10.99
CA PRO A 97 -25.15 10.23 -11.11
C PRO A 97 -24.79 9.65 -12.47
N GLU A 98 -24.67 10.46 -13.51
CA GLU A 98 -24.36 10.02 -14.88
C GLU A 98 -22.90 10.30 -15.28
N ASN A 99 -22.10 10.93 -14.42
CA ASN A 99 -20.72 11.31 -14.70
C ASN A 99 -19.72 10.59 -13.79
N LEU A 100 -19.90 9.29 -13.62
CA LEU A 100 -19.00 8.48 -12.81
C LEU A 100 -17.67 8.26 -13.54
N PRO A 101 -16.53 8.22 -12.80
CA PRO A 101 -15.24 7.93 -13.40
C PRO A 101 -15.20 6.55 -14.08
N ALA A 102 -14.56 6.47 -15.24
CA ALA A 102 -14.34 5.22 -15.96
C ALA A 102 -13.12 4.44 -15.44
N ALA A 103 -12.37 5.00 -14.48
CA ALA A 103 -11.19 4.42 -13.86
C ALA A 103 -11.29 4.51 -12.34
N PRO A 104 -10.56 3.69 -11.59
CA PRO A 104 -10.52 3.82 -10.14
C PRO A 104 -9.94 5.18 -9.73
N LEU A 105 -10.40 5.71 -8.58
CA LEU A 105 -9.86 6.95 -8.00
C LEU A 105 -8.42 6.80 -7.57
N VAL A 106 -8.08 5.62 -7.10
CA VAL A 106 -6.73 5.24 -6.67
C VAL A 106 -6.53 3.75 -6.90
N ARG A 107 -5.31 3.37 -7.25
CA ARG A 107 -4.91 1.97 -7.41
C ARG A 107 -3.60 1.73 -6.66
N TYR A 108 -3.49 0.57 -6.04
CA TYR A 108 -2.34 0.14 -5.25
C TYR A 108 -1.75 -1.14 -5.83
N ASP A 109 -0.44 -1.14 -6.06
CA ASP A 109 0.31 -2.33 -6.39
C ASP A 109 1.09 -2.83 -5.17
N TRP A 110 1.20 -4.14 -5.02
CA TRP A 110 1.83 -4.80 -3.90
C TRP A 110 2.95 -5.72 -4.37
N THR A 111 4.03 -5.80 -3.60
CA THR A 111 5.08 -6.77 -3.87
C THR A 111 4.55 -8.19 -3.63
N PRO A 112 5.23 -9.22 -4.16
CA PRO A 112 4.86 -10.61 -3.87
C PRO A 112 4.88 -10.97 -2.38
N ARG A 113 5.54 -10.15 -1.56
CA ARG A 113 5.64 -10.32 -0.11
C ARG A 113 4.60 -9.50 0.66
N GLY A 114 3.64 -8.87 -0.05
CA GLY A 114 2.56 -8.11 0.55
C GLY A 114 2.93 -6.71 1.03
N GLU A 115 4.02 -6.15 0.52
CA GLU A 115 4.48 -4.79 0.80
C GLU A 115 3.94 -3.83 -0.26
N LEU A 116 3.54 -2.62 0.13
CA LEU A 116 3.02 -1.63 -0.82
C LEU A 116 4.13 -1.18 -1.79
N ALA A 117 3.97 -1.46 -3.07
CA ALA A 117 4.98 -1.16 -4.10
C ALA A 117 4.73 0.16 -4.83
N ALA A 118 3.48 0.50 -5.12
CA ALA A 118 3.15 1.69 -5.88
C ALA A 118 1.73 2.18 -5.62
N VAL A 119 1.52 3.47 -5.79
CA VAL A 119 0.21 4.13 -5.73
C VAL A 119 0.02 4.92 -7.01
N TYR A 120 -1.15 4.74 -7.64
CA TYR A 120 -1.54 5.41 -8.89
C TYR A 120 -2.78 6.26 -8.65
N ASP A 121 -2.80 7.45 -9.26
CA ASP A 121 -3.98 8.31 -9.23
C ASP A 121 -5.01 7.88 -10.29
N ARG A 122 -6.11 8.63 -10.39
CA ARG A 122 -7.21 8.35 -11.33
C ARG A 122 -6.82 8.47 -12.80
N SER A 123 -5.74 9.19 -13.12
CA SER A 123 -5.21 9.30 -14.48
C SER A 123 -4.30 8.14 -14.86
N GLY A 124 -4.00 7.24 -13.92
CA GLY A 124 -3.04 6.16 -14.10
C GLY A 124 -1.59 6.58 -13.89
N THR A 125 -1.36 7.81 -13.40
CA THR A 125 -0.01 8.28 -13.09
C THR A 125 0.49 7.68 -11.78
N GLN A 126 1.71 7.13 -11.80
CA GLN A 126 2.34 6.62 -10.59
C GLN A 126 2.74 7.79 -9.70
N MET A 127 2.07 7.91 -8.55
CA MET A 127 2.28 8.99 -7.58
C MET A 127 3.36 8.66 -6.56
N ARG A 128 3.49 7.39 -6.21
CA ARG A 128 4.47 6.88 -5.24
C ARG A 128 4.98 5.54 -5.66
N HIS A 129 6.25 5.30 -5.41
CA HIS A 129 6.89 4.01 -5.61
C HIS A 129 7.80 3.69 -4.43
N PHE A 130 7.74 2.45 -3.96
CA PHE A 130 8.51 1.96 -2.82
C PHE A 130 9.29 0.72 -3.21
N THR A 131 10.53 0.64 -2.75
CA THR A 131 11.41 -0.53 -2.93
C THR A 131 11.80 -1.07 -1.58
N TYR A 132 11.84 -2.40 -1.46
CA TYR A 132 12.07 -3.08 -0.19
C TYR A 132 13.31 -3.95 -0.26
N ASP A 133 13.89 -4.22 0.92
CA ASP A 133 15.02 -5.12 1.08
C ASP A 133 14.63 -6.55 0.69
N ASP A 134 15.52 -7.25 -0.02
CA ASP A 134 15.27 -8.62 -0.47
C ASP A 134 15.24 -9.62 0.68
N LYS A 135 15.98 -9.35 1.74
CA LYS A 135 16.14 -10.24 2.90
C LYS A 135 15.11 -9.96 3.99
N TYR A 136 14.87 -8.68 4.29
CA TYR A 136 14.02 -8.27 5.41
C TYR A 136 12.70 -7.72 4.90
N ARG A 137 11.64 -8.53 5.03
CA ARG A 137 10.28 -8.11 4.65
C ARG A 137 9.87 -6.85 5.39
N GLY A 138 9.28 -5.89 4.65
CA GLY A 138 8.80 -4.63 5.19
C GLY A 138 9.86 -3.55 5.39
N ARG A 139 11.13 -3.86 5.12
CA ARG A 139 12.22 -2.89 5.21
C ARG A 139 12.32 -2.11 3.91
N MET A 140 11.86 -0.88 3.91
CA MET A 140 11.90 0.01 2.74
C MET A 140 13.32 0.53 2.53
N VAL A 141 13.89 0.32 1.33
CA VAL A 141 15.25 0.77 0.97
C VAL A 141 15.24 1.98 0.04
N ALA A 142 14.11 2.27 -0.61
CA ALA A 142 13.96 3.45 -1.46
C ALA A 142 12.49 3.86 -1.58
N HIS A 143 12.25 5.14 -1.79
CA HIS A 143 10.95 5.63 -2.21
C HIS A 143 11.10 6.81 -3.17
N ARG A 144 10.08 7.00 -4.00
CA ARG A 144 10.00 8.10 -4.95
C ARG A 144 8.58 8.63 -5.01
N TYR A 145 8.41 9.93 -4.88
CA TYR A 145 7.17 10.64 -5.18
C TYR A 145 7.23 11.21 -6.60
N ALA A 146 6.08 11.31 -7.26
CA ALA A 146 5.98 11.88 -8.60
C ALA A 146 6.63 13.26 -8.68
N GLY A 147 7.49 13.47 -9.69
CA GLY A 147 8.21 14.71 -9.89
C GLY A 147 9.34 14.99 -8.90
N ARG A 148 9.66 14.02 -8.03
CA ARG A 148 10.74 14.16 -7.05
C ARG A 148 11.81 13.10 -7.25
N PRO A 149 13.08 13.39 -6.83
CA PRO A 149 14.15 12.41 -6.86
C PRO A 149 13.86 11.23 -5.93
N GLU A 150 14.41 10.08 -6.29
CA GLU A 150 14.37 8.90 -5.44
C GLU A 150 15.19 9.13 -4.16
N MET A 151 14.64 8.76 -3.02
CA MET A 151 15.32 8.72 -1.73
C MET A 151 15.66 7.28 -1.38
N ARG A 152 16.89 7.05 -0.92
CA ARG A 152 17.37 5.73 -0.51
C ARG A 152 17.74 5.71 0.96
N TYR A 153 17.67 4.52 1.55
CA TYR A 153 17.90 4.30 2.97
C TYR A 153 18.87 3.16 3.19
N ARG A 154 19.78 3.35 4.14
CA ARG A 154 20.64 2.28 4.67
C ARG A 154 20.28 2.02 6.11
N TYR A 155 20.50 0.79 6.55
CA TYR A 155 20.12 0.31 7.87
C TYR A 155 21.32 -0.33 8.58
N ASP A 156 21.31 -0.27 9.91
CA ASP A 156 22.26 -1.00 10.74
C ASP A 156 21.77 -2.44 10.99
N ASP A 157 22.58 -3.22 11.73
CA ASP A 157 22.25 -4.61 12.04
C ASP A 157 21.00 -4.79 12.89
N THR A 158 20.55 -3.74 13.57
CA THR A 158 19.33 -3.75 14.39
C THR A 158 18.10 -3.25 13.65
N GLY A 159 18.24 -2.88 12.37
CA GLY A 159 17.13 -2.43 11.53
C GLY A 159 16.79 -0.94 11.66
N ARG A 160 17.71 -0.14 12.21
CA ARG A 160 17.56 1.31 12.27
C ARG A 160 18.19 1.98 11.06
N VAL A 161 17.59 3.07 10.57
CA VAL A 161 18.13 3.84 9.44
C VAL A 161 19.43 4.53 9.86
N THR A 162 20.51 4.26 9.14
CA THR A 162 21.82 4.91 9.36
C THR A 162 22.08 6.03 8.37
N GLU A 163 21.48 5.97 7.18
CA GLU A 163 21.66 6.96 6.14
C GLU A 163 20.39 7.10 5.30
N GLN A 164 20.04 8.33 4.98
CA GLN A 164 19.01 8.68 4.02
C GLN A 164 19.67 9.57 2.98
N PHE A 165 19.61 9.20 1.71
CA PHE A 165 20.28 9.93 0.65
C PHE A 165 19.52 9.91 -0.67
N ASN A 166 19.69 10.99 -1.42
CA ASN A 166 19.33 11.09 -2.81
C ASN A 166 20.62 10.88 -3.63
N PRO A 167 20.69 9.92 -4.59
CA PRO A 167 21.89 9.68 -5.41
C PRO A 167 22.40 10.91 -6.15
N ALA A 168 21.55 11.90 -6.42
CA ALA A 168 21.89 13.15 -7.11
C ALA A 168 22.22 14.33 -6.19
N GLY A 169 22.15 14.19 -4.87
CA GLY A 169 22.30 15.35 -3.99
C GLY A 169 22.41 15.03 -2.50
N LEU A 170 21.55 15.64 -1.71
CA LEU A 170 21.56 15.69 -0.26
C LEU A 170 21.51 14.33 0.42
N SER A 171 22.31 14.15 1.46
CA SER A 171 22.23 12.98 2.34
C SER A 171 22.13 13.38 3.81
N TYR A 172 21.53 12.48 4.61
CA TYR A 172 21.46 12.56 6.05
C TYR A 172 22.01 11.26 6.64
N THR A 173 22.87 11.39 7.68
CA THR A 173 23.38 10.24 8.43
C THR A 173 22.84 10.29 9.85
N TYR A 174 22.56 9.10 10.41
CA TYR A 174 21.97 8.93 11.73
C TYR A 174 22.89 8.08 12.59
N GLN A 175 23.23 8.61 13.77
CA GLN A 175 24.01 7.88 14.77
C GLN A 175 23.15 7.69 16.01
N TYR A 176 23.02 6.44 16.43
CA TYR A 176 22.18 6.07 17.56
C TYR A 176 23.05 5.77 18.76
N GLU A 177 22.82 6.50 19.84
CA GLU A 177 23.45 6.31 21.13
C GLU A 177 22.38 5.90 22.15
N LYS A 178 22.79 5.45 23.34
CA LYS A 178 21.87 4.93 24.36
C LYS A 178 20.71 5.88 24.68
N ASN A 179 20.95 7.18 24.72
CA ASN A 179 19.97 8.19 25.12
C ASN A 179 19.77 9.33 24.10
N ARG A 180 20.33 9.22 22.90
CA ARG A 180 20.18 10.26 21.86
C ARG A 180 20.39 9.70 20.45
N ILE A 181 19.88 10.45 19.49
CA ILE A 181 20.10 10.23 18.06
C ILE A 181 20.78 11.48 17.52
N THR A 182 21.91 11.31 16.82
CA THR A 182 22.61 12.40 16.13
C THR A 182 22.27 12.32 14.64
N ILE A 183 21.80 13.43 14.07
CA ILE A 183 21.44 13.56 12.66
C ILE A 183 22.41 14.56 12.02
N THR A 184 23.08 14.13 10.95
CA THR A 184 24.03 14.97 10.20
C THR A 184 23.57 15.03 8.75
N ASP A 185 23.47 16.22 8.17
CA ASP A 185 23.24 16.39 6.74
C ASP A 185 24.55 16.63 5.98
N SER A 186 24.47 16.59 4.65
CA SER A 186 25.63 16.74 3.76
C SER A 186 25.85 18.17 3.29
N LEU A 187 25.08 19.13 3.79
CA LEU A 187 25.25 20.56 3.46
C LEU A 187 26.29 21.25 4.32
#